data_4f44494621e730945473151f0fb94fab
#
_entry.id   4f44494621e730945473151f0fb94fab
#
_cell.length_a   1.000
_cell.length_b   1.000
_cell.length_c   1.000
_cell.angle_alpha   90.00
_cell.angle_beta   90.00
_cell.angle_gamma   90.00
#
_symmetry.space_group_name_H-M   'P 1'
#
loop_
_entity.id
_entity.type
_entity.pdbx_description
1 polymer ?
#
loop_
_entity_poly.entity_id
_entity_poly.type
_entity_poly.pdbx_seq_one_letter_code
_entity_poly.pdbx_strand_id
1 'polypeptide(L)'
;MQGAERNLSAEVPDNDFDKYRNAIRDNWNRQLSKIKVESSNNDDKVNFYTALYHSMIAPTIYSDVDGAYYGPDKQIHQTNGWVNYSTFSLWDTFRAAHPLFTYTEPERANDMVKSFLAFYEQNGRLPVWNFYGSETDMMIGYHAVPVIVDAYLKGIGNFDPEKALEACVATANIDLSLIHI
;
A
#
# COMPACT_ATOMS: atom_id res chain seq x y z
N MET A 1 -13.51 -3.18 20.08
CA MET A 1 -14.24 -4.46 20.02
C MET A 1 -15.24 -4.48 18.87
N GLN A 2 -16.16 -3.53 18.75
CA GLN A 2 -17.19 -3.52 17.68
C GLN A 2 -16.63 -3.57 16.24
N GLY A 3 -15.51 -2.88 15.95
CA GLY A 3 -14.87 -2.95 14.63
C GLY A 3 -14.34 -4.34 14.30
N ALA A 4 -13.62 -4.97 15.23
CA ALA A 4 -13.10 -6.33 15.04
C ALA A 4 -14.21 -7.38 14.87
N GLU A 5 -15.30 -7.27 15.61
CA GLU A 5 -16.47 -8.15 15.45
C GLU A 5 -17.12 -7.96 14.07
N ARG A 6 -17.21 -6.73 13.60
CA ARG A 6 -17.75 -6.40 12.28
C ARG A 6 -16.88 -6.95 11.15
N ASN A 7 -15.55 -6.76 11.24
CA ASN A 7 -14.60 -7.30 10.29
C ASN A 7 -14.66 -8.83 10.26
N LEU A 8 -14.63 -9.48 11.41
CA LEU A 8 -14.73 -10.93 11.51
C LEU A 8 -16.03 -11.45 10.89
N SER A 9 -17.15 -10.83 11.20
CA SER A 9 -18.46 -11.26 10.67
C SER A 9 -18.59 -11.06 9.16
N ALA A 10 -17.90 -10.06 8.61
CA ALA A 10 -17.89 -9.79 7.17
C ALA A 10 -16.94 -10.72 6.40
N GLU A 11 -15.77 -11.00 6.97
CA GLU A 11 -14.71 -11.76 6.29
C GLU A 11 -14.83 -13.28 6.55
N VAL A 12 -15.31 -13.67 7.73
CA VAL A 12 -15.42 -15.08 8.16
C VAL A 12 -16.81 -15.31 8.77
N PRO A 13 -17.91 -15.22 7.96
CA PRO A 13 -19.27 -15.35 8.46
C PRO A 13 -19.65 -16.77 8.94
N ASP A 14 -18.84 -17.77 8.63
CA ASP A 14 -19.02 -19.16 9.05
C ASP A 14 -17.70 -19.79 9.47
N ASN A 15 -17.72 -21.05 9.96
CA ASN A 15 -16.54 -21.76 10.45
C ASN A 15 -16.00 -22.79 9.45
N ASP A 16 -16.26 -22.63 8.15
CA ASP A 16 -15.78 -23.55 7.10
C ASP A 16 -14.32 -23.22 6.72
N PHE A 17 -13.38 -23.81 7.44
CA PHE A 17 -11.94 -23.62 7.20
C PHE A 17 -11.53 -23.98 5.77
N ASP A 18 -12.05 -25.06 5.21
CA ASP A 18 -11.67 -25.51 3.86
C ASP A 18 -12.15 -24.55 2.78
N LYS A 19 -13.31 -23.95 2.96
CA LYS A 19 -13.84 -22.89 2.10
C LYS A 19 -12.88 -21.69 2.06
N TYR A 20 -12.47 -21.17 3.21
CA TYR A 20 -11.54 -20.01 3.28
C TYR A 20 -10.16 -20.35 2.76
N ARG A 21 -9.61 -21.53 3.11
CA ARG A 21 -8.32 -21.98 2.57
C ARG A 21 -8.34 -22.05 1.04
N ASN A 22 -9.39 -22.59 0.46
CA ASN A 22 -9.51 -22.67 -1.00
C ASN A 22 -9.69 -21.30 -1.64
N ALA A 23 -10.51 -20.43 -1.06
CA ALA A 23 -10.71 -19.05 -1.55
C ALA A 23 -9.39 -18.24 -1.53
N ILE A 24 -8.61 -18.34 -0.46
CA ILE A 24 -7.30 -17.68 -0.34
C ILE A 24 -6.33 -18.23 -1.39
N ARG A 25 -6.25 -19.56 -1.54
CA ARG A 25 -5.41 -20.18 -2.57
C ARG A 25 -5.78 -19.70 -3.97
N ASP A 26 -7.06 -19.64 -4.28
CA ASP A 26 -7.54 -19.22 -5.60
C ASP A 26 -7.29 -17.73 -5.84
N ASN A 27 -7.39 -16.91 -4.78
CA ASN A 27 -7.02 -15.50 -4.84
C ASN A 27 -5.53 -15.33 -5.14
N TRP A 28 -4.64 -16.02 -4.43
CA TRP A 28 -3.20 -15.97 -4.69
C TRP A 28 -2.86 -16.47 -6.09
N ASN A 29 -3.46 -17.57 -6.55
CA ASN A 29 -3.27 -18.06 -7.90
C ASN A 29 -3.66 -17.02 -8.97
N ARG A 30 -4.77 -16.30 -8.75
CA ARG A 30 -5.21 -15.23 -9.65
C ARG A 30 -4.21 -14.06 -9.67
N GLN A 31 -3.70 -13.65 -8.51
CA GLN A 31 -2.74 -12.56 -8.42
C GLN A 31 -1.39 -12.93 -9.06
N LEU A 32 -0.84 -14.07 -8.72
CA LEU A 32 0.44 -14.54 -9.25
C LEU A 32 0.38 -14.84 -10.75
N SER A 33 -0.77 -15.25 -11.29
CA SER A 33 -0.95 -15.55 -12.72
C SER A 33 -1.03 -14.31 -13.62
N LYS A 34 -1.01 -13.10 -13.06
CA LYS A 34 -0.93 -11.84 -13.85
C LYS A 34 0.36 -11.75 -14.66
N ILE A 35 1.44 -12.36 -14.17
CA ILE A 35 2.70 -12.50 -14.89
C ILE A 35 2.95 -13.99 -15.12
N LYS A 36 3.07 -14.38 -16.39
CA LYS A 36 3.38 -15.76 -16.76
C LYS A 36 4.82 -15.83 -17.23
N VAL A 37 5.59 -16.72 -16.62
CA VAL A 37 6.99 -16.98 -17.03
C VAL A 37 7.16 -18.40 -17.53
N GLU A 38 7.98 -18.55 -18.52
CA GLU A 38 8.40 -19.85 -19.06
C GLU A 38 9.90 -20.04 -18.85
N SER A 39 10.29 -21.18 -18.35
CA SER A 39 11.69 -21.59 -18.21
C SER A 39 11.76 -23.11 -18.35
N SER A 40 12.83 -23.62 -18.93
CA SER A 40 13.16 -25.04 -18.94
C SER A 40 13.61 -25.55 -17.58
N ASN A 41 14.05 -24.63 -16.70
CA ASN A 41 14.44 -24.93 -15.32
C ASN A 41 13.27 -24.63 -14.37
N ASN A 42 12.82 -25.63 -13.62
CA ASN A 42 11.72 -25.44 -12.67
C ASN A 42 12.09 -24.54 -11.49
N ASP A 43 13.35 -24.54 -11.07
CA ASP A 43 13.81 -23.69 -9.94
C ASP A 43 13.68 -22.21 -10.27
N ASP A 44 13.88 -21.80 -11.52
CA ASP A 44 13.67 -20.41 -11.94
C ASP A 44 12.21 -19.97 -11.75
N LYS A 45 11.25 -20.85 -12.08
CA LYS A 45 9.83 -20.59 -11.86
C LYS A 45 9.48 -20.48 -10.38
N VAL A 46 10.02 -21.40 -9.57
CA VAL A 46 9.83 -21.35 -8.11
C VAL A 46 10.38 -20.05 -7.54
N ASN A 47 11.61 -19.68 -7.91
CA ASN A 47 12.24 -18.44 -7.45
C ASN A 47 11.44 -17.21 -7.89
N PHE A 48 11.00 -17.15 -9.15
CA PHE A 48 10.22 -16.03 -9.67
C PHE A 48 8.90 -15.84 -8.91
N TYR A 49 8.09 -16.91 -8.80
CA TYR A 49 6.80 -16.79 -8.14
C TYR A 49 6.91 -16.60 -6.63
N THR A 50 7.96 -17.13 -5.99
CA THR A 50 8.26 -16.84 -4.59
C THR A 50 8.61 -15.37 -4.39
N ALA A 51 9.44 -14.79 -5.25
CA ALA A 51 9.78 -13.37 -5.20
C ALA A 51 8.55 -12.48 -5.47
N LEU A 52 7.74 -12.82 -6.46
CA LEU A 52 6.49 -12.12 -6.76
C LEU A 52 5.51 -12.18 -5.58
N TYR A 53 5.36 -13.33 -4.93
CA TYR A 53 4.57 -13.49 -3.71
C TYR A 53 5.09 -12.58 -2.60
N HIS A 54 6.39 -12.60 -2.33
CA HIS A 54 6.99 -11.77 -1.28
C HIS A 54 6.81 -10.27 -1.55
N SER A 55 6.83 -9.82 -2.80
CA SER A 55 6.58 -8.41 -3.13
C SER A 55 5.17 -7.92 -2.78
N MET A 56 4.21 -8.84 -2.62
CA MET A 56 2.81 -8.55 -2.32
C MET A 56 2.43 -8.68 -0.83
N ILE A 57 3.38 -9.03 0.06
CA ILE A 57 3.11 -9.19 1.50
C ILE A 57 2.91 -7.83 2.19
N ALA A 58 3.64 -6.81 1.75
CA ALA A 58 3.50 -5.43 2.18
C ALA A 58 3.41 -4.50 0.96
N PRO A 59 2.72 -3.37 1.05
CA PRO A 59 2.00 -2.81 2.19
C PRO A 59 0.73 -3.61 2.56
N THR A 60 0.25 -3.40 3.78
CA THR A 60 -0.93 -4.11 4.33
C THR A 60 -2.18 -3.24 4.27
N ILE A 61 -3.34 -3.86 4.06
CA ILE A 61 -4.64 -3.18 4.23
C ILE A 61 -4.76 -2.75 5.68
N TYR A 62 -5.12 -1.48 5.89
CA TYR A 62 -5.21 -0.87 7.21
C TYR A 62 -6.60 -0.31 7.54
N SER A 63 -7.49 -0.17 6.56
CA SER A 63 -8.89 0.17 6.84
C SER A 63 -9.73 -1.07 7.18
N ASP A 64 -10.70 -0.88 8.08
CA ASP A 64 -11.75 -1.85 8.37
C ASP A 64 -12.66 -2.07 7.14
N VAL A 65 -13.51 -3.11 7.19
CA VAL A 65 -14.44 -3.44 6.07
C VAL A 65 -15.44 -2.33 5.74
N ASP A 66 -15.73 -1.45 6.70
CA ASP A 66 -16.55 -0.26 6.50
C ASP A 66 -15.74 0.98 6.09
N GLY A 67 -14.44 0.85 5.88
CA GLY A 67 -13.54 1.92 5.49
C GLY A 67 -12.98 2.76 6.64
N ALA A 68 -13.31 2.46 7.90
CA ALA A 68 -12.75 3.17 9.05
C ALA A 68 -11.27 2.83 9.24
N TYR A 69 -10.45 3.81 9.62
CA TYR A 69 -9.05 3.61 9.98
C TYR A 69 -8.58 4.65 11.00
N TYR A 70 -7.51 4.34 11.72
CA TYR A 70 -6.93 5.23 12.73
C TYR A 70 -5.74 6.00 12.13
N GLY A 71 -5.85 7.34 12.11
CA GLY A 71 -4.85 8.22 11.51
C GLY A 71 -3.67 8.57 12.42
N PRO A 72 -2.58 9.16 11.87
CA PRO A 72 -1.44 9.64 12.67
C PRO A 72 -1.79 10.79 13.61
N ASP A 73 -2.86 11.51 13.35
CA ASP A 73 -3.46 12.53 14.22
C ASP A 73 -4.24 11.94 15.41
N LYS A 74 -4.25 10.61 15.55
CA LYS A 74 -4.95 9.85 16.59
C LYS A 74 -6.47 9.99 16.52
N GLN A 75 -7.01 10.25 15.33
CA GLN A 75 -8.44 10.28 15.07
C GLN A 75 -8.86 9.09 14.21
N ILE A 76 -10.14 8.76 14.24
CA ILE A 76 -10.73 7.78 13.34
C ILE A 76 -11.20 8.53 12.09
N HIS A 77 -10.73 8.08 10.94
CA HIS A 77 -11.09 8.58 9.62
C HIS A 77 -11.88 7.53 8.85
N GLN A 78 -12.42 7.94 7.71
CA GLN A 78 -13.24 7.11 6.85
C GLN A 78 -12.75 7.21 5.41
N THR A 79 -12.49 6.08 4.77
CA THR A 79 -12.29 6.03 3.32
C THR A 79 -13.63 6.07 2.58
N ASN A 80 -13.66 6.72 1.42
CA ASN A 80 -14.85 6.81 0.58
C ASN A 80 -14.59 6.09 -0.75
N GLY A 81 -14.79 4.76 -0.77
CA GLY A 81 -14.66 3.94 -1.98
C GLY A 81 -13.21 3.65 -2.40
N TRP A 82 -12.25 3.72 -1.47
CA TRP A 82 -10.87 3.31 -1.63
C TRP A 82 -10.38 2.58 -0.37
N VAL A 83 -9.25 1.90 -0.46
CA VAL A 83 -8.66 1.11 0.63
C VAL A 83 -7.46 1.84 1.19
N ASN A 84 -7.43 2.06 2.52
CA ASN A 84 -6.25 2.62 3.17
C ASN A 84 -5.22 1.53 3.45
N TYR A 85 -3.95 1.86 3.14
CA TYR A 85 -2.80 0.97 3.35
C TYR A 85 -1.85 1.53 4.40
N SER A 86 -1.11 0.64 5.05
CA SER A 86 -0.02 0.94 5.98
C SER A 86 1.16 -0.02 5.75
N THR A 87 2.19 0.10 6.56
CA THR A 87 3.42 -0.70 6.46
C THR A 87 4.18 -0.39 5.16
N PHE A 88 4.44 0.90 4.97
CA PHE A 88 5.18 1.39 3.81
C PHE A 88 6.66 1.56 4.14
N SER A 89 7.50 0.66 3.66
CA SER A 89 8.97 0.79 3.67
C SER A 89 9.43 1.47 2.37
N LEU A 90 9.15 2.77 2.23
CA LEU A 90 9.27 3.47 0.95
C LEU A 90 10.70 3.57 0.45
N TRP A 91 11.70 3.66 1.34
CA TRP A 91 13.12 3.64 0.97
C TRP A 91 13.50 2.37 0.20
N ASP A 92 12.89 1.24 0.54
CA ASP A 92 13.12 -0.04 -0.14
C ASP A 92 12.28 -0.16 -1.41
N THR A 93 10.98 0.16 -1.30
CA THR A 93 9.96 -0.24 -2.29
C THR A 93 9.82 0.72 -3.46
N PHE A 94 10.24 1.99 -3.33
CA PHE A 94 10.11 2.98 -4.41
C PHE A 94 10.89 2.59 -5.66
N ARG A 95 11.96 1.80 -5.50
CA ARG A 95 12.90 1.44 -6.58
C ARG A 95 12.28 0.50 -7.61
N ALA A 96 11.51 -0.49 -7.15
CA ALA A 96 10.99 -1.55 -8.01
C ALA A 96 9.58 -2.02 -7.66
N ALA A 97 9.23 -2.22 -6.36
CA ALA A 97 7.94 -2.77 -5.96
C ALA A 97 6.78 -1.84 -6.35
N HIS A 98 6.85 -0.54 -6.00
CA HIS A 98 5.81 0.42 -6.42
C HIS A 98 5.72 0.58 -7.93
N PRO A 99 6.82 0.73 -8.70
CA PRO A 99 6.79 0.66 -10.16
C PRO A 99 6.15 -0.61 -10.71
N LEU A 100 6.41 -1.78 -10.11
CA LEU A 100 5.76 -3.04 -10.49
C LEU A 100 4.24 -2.99 -10.25
N PHE A 101 3.80 -2.46 -9.11
CA PHE A 101 2.38 -2.36 -8.76
C PHE A 101 1.60 -1.49 -9.75
N THR A 102 2.22 -0.50 -10.38
CA THR A 102 1.54 0.30 -11.41
C THR A 102 1.11 -0.53 -12.63
N TYR A 103 1.76 -1.66 -12.89
CA TYR A 103 1.40 -2.60 -13.95
C TYR A 103 0.52 -3.75 -13.48
N THR A 104 0.81 -4.32 -12.32
CA THR A 104 0.14 -5.52 -11.83
C THR A 104 -1.10 -5.22 -11.01
N GLU A 105 -1.12 -4.08 -10.30
CA GLU A 105 -2.13 -3.67 -9.32
C GLU A 105 -2.48 -2.18 -9.45
N PRO A 106 -2.88 -1.66 -10.63
CA PRO A 106 -3.05 -0.21 -10.83
C PRO A 106 -4.08 0.43 -9.89
N GLU A 107 -5.17 -0.30 -9.57
CA GLU A 107 -6.18 0.17 -8.62
C GLU A 107 -5.61 0.29 -7.19
N ARG A 108 -4.84 -0.71 -6.76
CA ARG A 108 -4.16 -0.68 -5.47
C ARG A 108 -3.06 0.38 -5.42
N ALA A 109 -2.30 0.56 -6.50
CA ALA A 109 -1.30 1.62 -6.60
C ALA A 109 -1.94 3.00 -6.43
N ASN A 110 -3.12 3.23 -7.02
CA ASN A 110 -3.90 4.44 -6.81
C ASN A 110 -4.32 4.61 -5.34
N ASP A 111 -4.81 3.56 -4.70
CA ASP A 111 -5.23 3.59 -3.30
C ASP A 111 -4.05 3.79 -2.34
N MET A 112 -2.86 3.27 -2.68
CA MET A 112 -1.63 3.56 -1.94
C MET A 112 -1.26 5.05 -2.02
N VAL A 113 -1.39 5.68 -3.19
CA VAL A 113 -1.18 7.14 -3.33
C VAL A 113 -2.22 7.91 -2.49
N LYS A 114 -3.49 7.51 -2.53
CA LYS A 114 -4.53 8.11 -1.66
C LYS A 114 -4.19 7.96 -0.18
N SER A 115 -3.63 6.82 0.22
CA SER A 115 -3.15 6.61 1.60
C SER A 115 -2.04 7.59 1.98
N PHE A 116 -1.10 7.89 1.06
CA PHE A 116 -0.07 8.91 1.29
C PHE A 116 -0.65 10.31 1.43
N LEU A 117 -1.63 10.67 0.60
CA LEU A 117 -2.26 11.99 0.66
C LEU A 117 -3.10 12.15 1.94
N ALA A 118 -3.85 11.14 2.33
CA ALA A 118 -4.57 11.12 3.59
C ALA A 118 -3.62 11.23 4.79
N PHE A 119 -2.49 10.53 4.74
CA PHE A 119 -1.45 10.65 5.76
C PHE A 119 -0.85 12.06 5.81
N TYR A 120 -0.60 12.69 4.65
CA TYR A 120 -0.16 14.08 4.57
C TYR A 120 -1.15 15.04 5.24
N GLU A 121 -2.43 14.91 4.94
CA GLU A 121 -3.48 15.76 5.54
C GLU A 121 -3.52 15.65 7.08
N GLN A 122 -3.22 14.49 7.62
CA GLN A 122 -3.30 14.19 9.05
C GLN A 122 -2.00 14.44 9.80
N ASN A 123 -0.85 14.40 9.11
CA ASN A 123 0.48 14.48 9.71
C ASN A 123 1.30 15.70 9.25
N GLY A 124 0.85 16.44 8.22
CA GLY A 124 1.55 17.59 7.67
C GLY A 124 2.70 17.25 6.71
N ARG A 125 3.00 15.98 6.49
CA ARG A 125 4.01 15.49 5.54
C ARG A 125 3.65 14.14 4.97
N LEU A 126 4.21 13.78 3.83
CA LEU A 126 4.11 12.45 3.25
C LEU A 126 4.84 11.42 4.14
N PRO A 127 4.42 10.14 4.10
CA PRO A 127 5.05 9.11 4.92
C PRO A 127 6.49 8.82 4.44
N VAL A 128 7.36 8.50 5.41
CA VAL A 128 8.70 7.94 5.20
C VAL A 128 8.67 6.43 5.45
N TRP A 129 8.24 6.03 6.62
CA TRP A 129 8.03 4.65 7.02
C TRP A 129 6.82 4.56 7.96
N ASN A 130 5.62 4.62 7.38
CA ASN A 130 4.41 4.58 8.20
C ASN A 130 4.11 3.14 8.68
N PHE A 131 3.69 3.01 9.93
CA PHE A 131 3.37 1.76 10.58
C PHE A 131 2.15 1.91 11.48
N TYR A 132 1.06 1.22 11.12
CA TYR A 132 -0.21 1.20 11.87
C TYR A 132 -0.67 2.59 12.35
N GLY A 133 -0.83 3.53 11.40
CA GLY A 133 -1.31 4.87 11.68
C GLY A 133 -0.30 5.81 12.34
N SER A 134 1.00 5.47 12.34
CA SER A 134 2.06 6.33 12.89
C SER A 134 3.26 6.40 11.95
N GLU A 135 3.95 7.55 11.94
CA GLU A 135 5.26 7.65 11.31
C GLU A 135 6.33 7.14 12.27
N THR A 136 7.25 6.33 11.77
CA THR A 136 8.34 5.78 12.59
C THR A 136 9.67 6.49 12.38
N ASP A 137 9.82 7.24 11.28
CA ASP A 137 11.06 7.92 10.89
C ASP A 137 12.31 7.00 10.87
N MET A 138 12.08 5.71 10.59
CA MET A 138 13.14 4.69 10.64
C MET A 138 14.14 4.79 9.51
N MET A 139 13.74 5.40 8.37
CA MET A 139 14.54 5.50 7.15
C MET A 139 14.68 6.95 6.69
N ILE A 140 15.65 7.17 5.84
CA ILE A 140 15.96 8.48 5.25
C ILE A 140 15.12 8.76 4.01
N GLY A 141 15.07 10.02 3.61
CA GLY A 141 14.50 10.48 2.35
C GLY A 141 12.99 10.70 2.37
N TYR A 142 12.46 11.14 1.22
CA TYR A 142 11.04 11.41 1.00
C TYR A 142 10.53 10.59 -0.20
N HIS A 143 10.66 9.28 -0.11
CA HIS A 143 10.46 8.35 -1.23
C HIS A 143 8.98 8.15 -1.62
N ALA A 144 8.03 8.71 -0.87
CA ALA A 144 6.65 8.81 -1.33
C ALA A 144 6.54 9.68 -2.61
N VAL A 145 7.40 10.71 -2.75
CA VAL A 145 7.40 11.62 -3.91
C VAL A 145 7.61 10.87 -5.22
N PRO A 146 8.70 10.09 -5.43
CA PRO A 146 8.87 9.35 -6.68
C PRO A 146 7.76 8.32 -6.92
N VAL A 147 7.16 7.74 -5.89
CA VAL A 147 6.02 6.81 -6.06
C VAL A 147 4.79 7.53 -6.60
N ILE A 148 4.45 8.70 -6.06
CA ILE A 148 3.32 9.53 -6.51
C ILE A 148 3.55 9.98 -7.96
N VAL A 149 4.75 10.48 -8.26
CA VAL A 149 5.11 11.00 -9.59
C VAL A 149 5.09 9.87 -10.63
N ASP A 150 5.65 8.70 -10.31
CA ASP A 150 5.64 7.55 -11.21
C ASP A 150 4.22 7.08 -11.52
N ALA A 151 3.35 6.97 -10.51
CA ALA A 151 1.95 6.63 -10.69
C ALA A 151 1.23 7.66 -11.60
N TYR A 152 1.40 8.94 -11.32
CA TYR A 152 0.79 10.02 -12.10
C TYR A 152 1.24 10.00 -13.57
N LEU A 153 2.53 9.90 -13.84
CA LEU A 153 3.09 9.88 -15.20
C LEU A 153 2.67 8.64 -15.99
N LYS A 154 2.34 7.55 -15.32
CA LYS A 154 1.80 6.32 -15.94
C LYS A 154 0.27 6.34 -16.11
N GLY A 155 -0.38 7.46 -15.81
CA GLY A 155 -1.82 7.64 -15.99
C GLY A 155 -2.67 7.02 -14.87
N ILE A 156 -2.06 6.65 -13.74
CA ILE A 156 -2.77 6.27 -12.53
C ILE A 156 -3.09 7.57 -11.79
N GLY A 157 -4.26 8.14 -12.03
CA GLY A 157 -4.58 9.50 -11.61
C GLY A 157 -5.98 9.67 -10.99
N ASN A 158 -6.54 8.63 -10.39
CA ASN A 158 -7.80 8.77 -9.65
C ASN A 158 -7.58 9.31 -8.22
N PHE A 159 -6.69 10.30 -8.11
CA PHE A 159 -6.41 11.11 -6.93
C PHE A 159 -6.26 12.57 -7.36
N ASP A 160 -6.31 13.51 -6.41
CA ASP A 160 -6.14 14.92 -6.68
C ASP A 160 -4.66 15.26 -6.98
N PRO A 161 -4.31 15.65 -8.23
CA PRO A 161 -2.92 15.91 -8.60
C PRO A 161 -2.39 17.23 -8.02
N GLU A 162 -3.25 18.23 -7.78
CA GLU A 162 -2.85 19.51 -7.17
C GLU A 162 -2.48 19.29 -5.71
N LYS A 163 -3.29 18.55 -4.97
CA LYS A 163 -2.99 18.12 -3.61
C LYS A 163 -1.72 17.25 -3.56
N ALA A 164 -1.54 16.37 -4.52
CA ALA A 164 -0.33 15.54 -4.60
C ALA A 164 0.92 16.40 -4.79
N LEU A 165 0.87 17.42 -5.65
CA LEU A 165 1.96 18.37 -5.83
C LEU A 165 2.22 19.17 -4.54
N GLU A 166 1.15 19.70 -3.91
CA GLU A 166 1.25 20.41 -2.63
C GLU A 166 1.95 19.56 -1.58
N ALA A 167 1.51 18.29 -1.40
CA ALA A 167 2.09 17.37 -0.43
C ALA A 167 3.58 17.07 -0.72
N CYS A 168 3.94 16.90 -2.00
CA CYS A 168 5.33 16.69 -2.42
C CYS A 168 6.20 17.91 -2.08
N VAL A 169 5.75 19.12 -2.42
CA VAL A 169 6.47 20.38 -2.16
C VAL A 169 6.58 20.64 -0.66
N ALA A 170 5.49 20.48 0.09
CA ALA A 170 5.50 20.65 1.54
C ALA A 170 6.49 19.69 2.20
N THR A 171 6.46 18.41 1.82
CA THR A 171 7.37 17.40 2.37
C THR A 171 8.84 17.70 2.04
N ALA A 172 9.14 18.14 0.82
CA ALA A 172 10.50 18.47 0.40
C ALA A 172 11.10 19.69 1.11
N ASN A 173 10.26 20.57 1.66
CA ASN A 173 10.69 21.80 2.37
C ASN A 173 10.69 21.66 3.89
N ILE A 174 10.39 20.48 4.44
CA ILE A 174 10.48 20.26 5.88
C ILE A 174 11.94 20.14 6.30
N ASP A 175 12.34 20.92 7.30
CA ASP A 175 13.67 20.86 7.89
C ASP A 175 13.79 19.67 8.86
N LEU A 176 13.95 18.48 8.28
CA LEU A 176 14.23 17.24 9.00
C LEU A 176 15.51 16.63 8.46
N SER A 177 16.47 16.33 9.35
CA SER A 177 17.75 15.74 8.97
C SER A 177 17.61 14.43 8.18
N LEU A 178 16.53 13.69 8.40
CA LEU A 178 16.22 12.44 7.70
C LEU A 178 15.80 12.63 6.24
N ILE A 179 15.34 13.83 5.86
CA ILE A 179 14.89 14.15 4.50
C ILE A 179 16.03 14.69 3.65
N HIS A 180 16.99 15.37 4.26
CA HIS A 180 18.06 16.13 3.59
C HIS A 180 19.47 15.51 3.74
N ILE A 181 19.58 14.22 3.91
CA ILE A 181 20.88 13.55 3.92
C ILE A 181 21.36 13.31 2.50
#